data_a986903ae5335c47952e22a5d08c35e0
#
_entry.id   a986903ae5335c47952e22a5d08c35e0
#
_cell.length_a   1.000
_cell.length_b   1.000
_cell.length_c   1.000
_cell.angle_alpha   90.00
_cell.angle_beta   90.00
_cell.angle_gamma   90.00
#
_symmetry.space_group_name_H-M   'P 1'
#
loop_
_entity.id
_entity.type
_entity.pdbx_description
1 polymer ?
#
loop_
_entity_poly.entity_id
_entity_poly.type
_entity_poly.pdbx_seq_one_letter_code
_entity_poly.pdbx_strand_id
1 'polypeptide(L)'
;MSISLKSRIDAYVCKFWERKDKKREARNPPTETGLGRQKSKTRTQLLLMEVISLMDISPRLLVVRRGQEEESFHCGRVVVATTTGETVLALGDVEAPVFPRSAIKPIQAIPLVASGAAEKYDLSDAEIALACGSHGGSPLHVAAAQSILKKIGSSQNALECGVHWPLDSGESRALAARGEEPTVLHNNCSGKHCGFLAVGALRDLDMAGYTKVSHPVMREVTSVISLLTGVELRESQACIDGCAIPTFSIPLVSVATGFARLGTGKGLSSSLVSSVSRIRSAIVQNPAMLSGEGRADTRITEESQGEVFVKSGAEGVMAAAIPALGYGLAVKIDDGAQRAATAVMANLILQVLQKHTVATTKAVEVLQSYSHFLLKNWNGTPVGSVEPVLFTEL
;
A
#
# COMPACT_ATOMS: atom_id res chain seq x y z
N MET A 1 -32.99 -9.02 -21.98
CA MET A 1 -33.10 -9.73 -20.71
C MET A 1 -31.70 -10.28 -20.37
N SER A 2 -30.96 -9.59 -19.52
CA SER A 2 -29.64 -10.00 -19.10
C SER A 2 -29.77 -11.04 -17.98
N ILE A 3 -29.39 -12.28 -18.26
CA ILE A 3 -29.31 -13.34 -17.26
C ILE A 3 -28.12 -12.98 -16.35
N SER A 4 -28.33 -12.82 -15.04
CA SER A 4 -27.30 -12.42 -14.09
C SER A 4 -26.12 -13.41 -14.10
N LEU A 5 -24.92 -12.92 -13.86
CA LEU A 5 -23.71 -13.76 -13.78
C LEU A 5 -23.89 -14.90 -12.77
N LYS A 6 -24.58 -14.65 -11.67
CA LYS A 6 -24.97 -15.64 -10.66
C LYS A 6 -25.73 -16.81 -11.25
N SER A 7 -26.75 -16.54 -12.12
CA SER A 7 -27.54 -17.62 -12.75
C SER A 7 -26.75 -18.41 -13.80
N ARG A 8 -25.68 -17.81 -14.40
CA ARG A 8 -24.77 -18.51 -15.33
C ARG A 8 -23.81 -19.42 -14.58
N ILE A 9 -23.29 -18.97 -13.42
CA ILE A 9 -22.42 -19.76 -12.54
C ILE A 9 -23.23 -20.92 -11.96
N ASP A 10 -24.42 -20.68 -11.45
CA ASP A 10 -25.31 -21.72 -10.92
C ASP A 10 -25.62 -22.79 -11.97
N ALA A 11 -25.88 -22.38 -13.21
CA ALA A 11 -26.12 -23.31 -14.33
C ALA A 11 -24.86 -24.10 -14.74
N TYR A 12 -23.67 -23.50 -14.66
CA TYR A 12 -22.42 -24.18 -14.99
C TYR A 12 -22.00 -25.17 -13.89
N VAL A 13 -22.12 -24.77 -12.63
CA VAL A 13 -21.86 -25.63 -11.46
C VAL A 13 -22.82 -26.81 -11.42
N CYS A 14 -24.13 -26.61 -11.64
CA CYS A 14 -25.13 -27.69 -11.77
C CYS A 14 -24.75 -28.68 -12.88
N LYS A 15 -24.42 -28.19 -14.09
CA LYS A 15 -24.05 -29.07 -15.22
C LYS A 15 -22.73 -29.82 -14.99
N PHE A 16 -21.77 -29.21 -14.29
CA PHE A 16 -20.48 -29.86 -13.95
C PHE A 16 -20.72 -31.03 -12.98
N TRP A 17 -21.56 -30.83 -11.96
CA TRP A 17 -21.87 -31.86 -10.97
C TRP A 17 -22.77 -32.95 -11.50
N GLU A 18 -23.79 -32.63 -12.33
CA GLU A 18 -24.61 -33.64 -13.03
C GLU A 18 -23.74 -34.58 -13.89
N ARG A 19 -22.68 -34.06 -14.53
CA ARG A 19 -21.73 -34.90 -15.29
C ARG A 19 -20.86 -35.77 -14.40
N LYS A 20 -20.49 -35.31 -13.20
CA LYS A 20 -19.70 -36.09 -12.23
C LYS A 20 -20.57 -37.17 -11.58
N ASP A 21 -21.78 -36.87 -11.20
CA ASP A 21 -22.72 -37.85 -10.61
C ASP A 21 -23.09 -38.96 -11.60
N LYS A 22 -23.36 -38.60 -12.86
CA LYS A 22 -23.58 -39.62 -13.93
C LYS A 22 -22.35 -40.53 -14.14
N LYS A 23 -21.14 -40.01 -14.03
CA LYS A 23 -19.92 -40.83 -14.12
C LYS A 23 -19.67 -41.70 -12.87
N ARG A 24 -20.23 -41.30 -11.72
CA ARG A 24 -20.12 -42.04 -10.45
C ARG A 24 -21.19 -43.11 -10.33
N GLU A 25 -22.41 -42.84 -10.78
CA GLU A 25 -23.50 -43.80 -10.88
C GLU A 25 -23.19 -44.92 -11.87
N ALA A 26 -22.47 -44.62 -12.95
CA ALA A 26 -22.01 -45.63 -13.91
C ALA A 26 -20.91 -46.55 -13.37
N ARG A 27 -20.27 -46.21 -12.24
CA ARG A 27 -19.26 -47.06 -11.61
C ARG A 27 -19.74 -47.86 -10.39
N ASN A 28 -20.85 -47.47 -9.77
CA ASN A 28 -21.46 -48.22 -8.65
C ASN A 28 -22.98 -47.98 -8.68
N PRO A 29 -23.81 -48.98 -9.04
CA PRO A 29 -25.27 -48.85 -9.01
C PRO A 29 -25.74 -48.71 -7.54
N PRO A 30 -26.76 -47.87 -7.29
CA PRO A 30 -27.24 -47.58 -5.94
C PRO A 30 -27.95 -48.76 -5.31
N THR A 31 -27.61 -49.12 -4.06
CA THR A 31 -28.45 -49.83 -3.18
C THR A 31 -29.48 -48.87 -2.56
N GLU A 32 -30.75 -49.20 -2.66
CA GLU A 32 -31.87 -48.42 -2.15
C GLU A 32 -31.80 -48.16 -0.66
N THR A 33 -31.46 -46.95 -0.24
CA THR A 33 -31.92 -46.39 1.04
C THR A 33 -32.02 -44.86 0.90
N GLY A 34 -33.25 -44.32 1.17
CA GLY A 34 -33.66 -42.91 0.96
C GLY A 34 -32.94 -41.82 1.76
N LEU A 35 -31.82 -42.14 2.45
CA LEU A 35 -30.99 -41.20 3.22
C LEU A 35 -29.90 -40.50 2.38
N GLY A 36 -29.59 -41.01 1.20
CA GLY A 36 -28.49 -40.45 0.36
C GLY A 36 -28.84 -39.12 -0.34
N ARG A 37 -30.09 -38.84 -0.64
CA ARG A 37 -30.52 -37.63 -1.36
C ARG A 37 -30.48 -36.36 -0.50
N GLN A 38 -30.76 -36.48 0.79
CA GLN A 38 -30.78 -35.32 1.70
C GLN A 38 -29.34 -34.85 2.08
N LYS A 39 -28.41 -35.79 2.19
CA LYS A 39 -26.99 -35.48 2.43
C LYS A 39 -26.26 -34.86 1.21
N SER A 40 -26.69 -35.19 0.00
CA SER A 40 -26.15 -34.63 -1.25
C SER A 40 -26.57 -33.18 -1.44
N LYS A 41 -27.84 -32.82 -1.15
CA LYS A 41 -28.32 -31.42 -1.24
C LYS A 41 -27.60 -30.51 -0.25
N THR A 42 -27.39 -30.96 0.98
CA THR A 42 -26.71 -30.17 2.04
C THR A 42 -25.24 -29.93 1.70
N ARG A 43 -24.57 -30.91 1.11
CA ARG A 43 -23.16 -30.78 0.70
C ARG A 43 -22.99 -29.84 -0.51
N THR A 44 -23.91 -29.86 -1.44
CA THR A 44 -23.93 -28.93 -2.59
C THR A 44 -24.20 -27.50 -2.14
N GLN A 45 -25.12 -27.30 -1.19
CA GLN A 45 -25.39 -25.99 -0.61
C GLN A 45 -24.18 -25.45 0.18
N LEU A 46 -23.53 -26.30 0.96
CA LEU A 46 -22.29 -25.91 1.68
C LEU A 46 -21.17 -25.53 0.73
N LEU A 47 -20.95 -26.29 -0.35
CA LEU A 47 -19.97 -25.95 -1.39
C LEU A 47 -20.33 -24.67 -2.16
N LEU A 48 -21.61 -24.41 -2.41
CA LEU A 48 -22.06 -23.15 -3.01
C LEU A 48 -21.81 -21.96 -2.06
N MET A 49 -22.08 -22.12 -0.78
CA MET A 49 -21.79 -21.10 0.23
C MET A 49 -20.28 -20.87 0.38
N GLU A 50 -19.45 -21.92 0.33
CA GLU A 50 -17.98 -21.78 0.32
C GLU A 50 -17.48 -21.07 -0.95
N VAL A 51 -18.01 -21.37 -2.12
CA VAL A 51 -17.65 -20.69 -3.38
C VAL A 51 -18.11 -19.23 -3.39
N ILE A 52 -19.30 -18.95 -2.88
CA ILE A 52 -19.81 -17.57 -2.72
C ILE A 52 -18.94 -16.81 -1.70
N SER A 53 -18.62 -17.43 -0.57
CA SER A 53 -17.71 -16.87 0.43
C SER A 53 -16.31 -16.58 -0.14
N LEU A 54 -15.77 -17.48 -0.97
CA LEU A 54 -14.50 -17.26 -1.65
C LEU A 54 -14.53 -16.10 -2.66
N MET A 55 -15.67 -15.84 -3.30
CA MET A 55 -15.83 -14.69 -4.22
C MET A 55 -15.96 -13.35 -3.46
N ASP A 56 -16.45 -13.36 -2.22
CA ASP A 56 -16.53 -12.17 -1.37
C ASP A 56 -15.19 -11.83 -0.69
N ILE A 57 -14.25 -12.78 -0.60
CA ILE A 57 -12.93 -12.59 0.03
C ILE A 57 -12.04 -11.66 -0.80
N SER A 58 -12.14 -11.70 -2.14
CA SER A 58 -11.35 -10.89 -3.05
C SER A 58 -12.16 -10.50 -4.30
N PRO A 59 -13.00 -9.46 -4.20
CA PRO A 59 -13.81 -8.99 -5.31
C PRO A 59 -12.97 -8.37 -6.42
N ARG A 60 -13.54 -8.28 -7.62
CA ARG A 60 -12.97 -7.50 -8.72
C ARG A 60 -13.00 -6.01 -8.34
N LEU A 61 -11.86 -5.35 -8.39
CA LEU A 61 -11.71 -3.94 -8.08
C LEU A 61 -11.44 -3.07 -9.30
N LEU A 62 -10.94 -3.66 -10.39
CA LEU A 62 -10.58 -2.95 -11.59
C LEU A 62 -10.72 -3.83 -12.82
N VAL A 63 -11.22 -3.24 -13.92
CA VAL A 63 -11.30 -3.87 -15.23
C VAL A 63 -10.43 -3.10 -16.22
N VAL A 64 -9.75 -3.82 -17.07
CA VAL A 64 -9.00 -3.27 -18.21
C VAL A 64 -9.73 -3.68 -19.48
N ARG A 65 -10.06 -2.71 -20.33
CA ARG A 65 -10.74 -2.95 -21.61
C ARG A 65 -9.82 -2.72 -22.79
N ARG A 66 -10.10 -3.48 -23.85
CA ARG A 66 -9.58 -3.23 -25.20
C ARG A 66 -10.78 -2.96 -26.12
N GLY A 67 -10.93 -1.75 -26.59
CA GLY A 67 -12.19 -1.32 -27.20
C GLY A 67 -13.34 -1.49 -26.20
N GLN A 68 -14.36 -2.28 -26.57
CA GLN A 68 -15.51 -2.60 -25.72
C GLN A 68 -15.37 -3.92 -24.94
N GLU A 69 -14.32 -4.70 -25.23
CA GLU A 69 -14.14 -6.03 -24.64
C GLU A 69 -13.30 -5.95 -23.36
N GLU A 70 -13.62 -6.81 -22.40
CA GLU A 70 -12.81 -6.99 -21.19
C GLU A 70 -11.54 -7.78 -21.53
N GLU A 71 -10.36 -7.14 -21.42
CA GLU A 71 -9.08 -7.75 -21.70
C GLU A 71 -8.49 -8.43 -20.46
N SER A 72 -8.60 -7.78 -19.30
CA SER A 72 -8.15 -8.31 -18.00
C SER A 72 -8.85 -7.61 -16.84
N PHE A 73 -8.70 -8.18 -15.63
CA PHE A 73 -9.22 -7.57 -14.41
C PHE A 73 -8.25 -7.81 -13.26
N HIS A 74 -8.39 -7.01 -12.20
CA HIS A 74 -7.64 -7.15 -10.97
C HIS A 74 -8.60 -7.31 -9.78
N CYS A 75 -8.32 -8.31 -8.95
CA CYS A 75 -9.03 -8.54 -7.69
C CYS A 75 -8.22 -8.01 -6.51
N GLY A 76 -8.88 -7.81 -5.38
CA GLY A 76 -8.21 -7.32 -4.19
C GLY A 76 -9.17 -6.89 -3.10
N ARG A 77 -8.65 -6.09 -2.17
CA ARG A 77 -9.36 -5.66 -0.97
C ARG A 77 -9.14 -4.16 -0.77
N VAL A 78 -10.18 -3.48 -0.32
CA VAL A 78 -10.11 -2.06 0.05
C VAL A 78 -10.77 -1.84 1.39
N VAL A 79 -10.27 -0.88 2.16
CA VAL A 79 -10.83 -0.48 3.44
C VAL A 79 -10.67 1.00 3.68
N VAL A 80 -11.69 1.60 4.30
CA VAL A 80 -11.65 2.92 4.94
C VAL A 80 -11.91 2.70 6.42
N ALA A 81 -11.02 3.15 7.27
CA ALA A 81 -11.11 2.99 8.72
C ALA A 81 -10.90 4.31 9.47
N THR A 82 -11.48 4.40 10.66
CA THR A 82 -11.28 5.50 11.60
C THR A 82 -10.03 5.29 12.46
N THR A 83 -9.70 6.27 13.29
CA THR A 83 -8.58 6.18 14.25
C THR A 83 -8.81 5.15 15.36
N THR A 84 -10.04 4.71 15.57
CA THR A 84 -10.41 3.67 16.56
C THR A 84 -10.37 2.26 15.96
N GLY A 85 -10.20 2.14 14.63
CA GLY A 85 -10.25 0.87 13.92
C GLY A 85 -11.66 0.49 13.44
N GLU A 86 -12.64 1.37 13.62
CA GLU A 86 -13.96 1.18 13.06
C GLU A 86 -13.91 1.23 11.53
N THR A 87 -14.49 0.24 10.89
CA THR A 87 -14.56 0.16 9.42
C THR A 87 -15.72 1.00 8.91
N VAL A 88 -15.40 1.99 8.08
CA VAL A 88 -16.38 2.86 7.39
C VAL A 88 -16.81 2.24 6.06
N LEU A 89 -15.90 1.59 5.38
CA LEU A 89 -16.12 0.84 4.15
C LEU A 89 -15.15 -0.34 4.10
N ALA A 90 -15.62 -1.50 3.65
CA ALA A 90 -14.78 -2.64 3.35
C ALA A 90 -15.28 -3.38 2.11
N LEU A 91 -14.35 -3.83 1.27
CA LEU A 91 -14.60 -4.78 0.20
C LEU A 91 -13.53 -5.87 0.26
N GLY A 92 -13.95 -7.12 0.26
CA GLY A 92 -13.09 -8.27 0.46
C GLY A 92 -12.71 -8.48 1.93
N ASP A 93 -11.85 -9.47 2.19
CA ASP A 93 -11.38 -9.80 3.55
C ASP A 93 -10.31 -8.81 4.02
N VAL A 94 -10.72 -7.74 4.68
CA VAL A 94 -9.83 -6.67 5.19
C VAL A 94 -9.11 -7.05 6.48
N GLU A 95 -9.53 -8.14 7.13
CA GLU A 95 -8.84 -8.71 8.29
C GLU A 95 -7.66 -9.60 7.86
N ALA A 96 -7.67 -10.09 6.62
CA ALA A 96 -6.56 -10.87 6.09
C ALA A 96 -5.27 -10.03 6.09
N PRO A 97 -4.18 -10.57 6.66
CA PRO A 97 -2.93 -9.85 6.80
C PRO A 97 -2.23 -9.64 5.45
N VAL A 98 -1.55 -8.50 5.32
CA VAL A 98 -0.74 -8.12 4.17
C VAL A 98 0.61 -7.63 4.65
N PHE A 99 1.65 -7.74 3.81
CA PHE A 99 2.90 -7.02 4.03
C PHE A 99 2.75 -5.59 3.50
N PRO A 100 2.65 -4.57 4.35
CA PRO A 100 2.44 -3.20 3.88
C PRO A 100 3.67 -2.62 3.17
N ARG A 101 4.85 -3.19 3.41
CA ARG A 101 6.10 -2.82 2.76
C ARG A 101 6.34 -1.30 2.83
N SER A 102 6.70 -0.71 1.71
CA SER A 102 6.98 0.72 1.64
C SER A 102 5.78 1.64 1.91
N ALA A 103 4.55 1.13 1.96
CA ALA A 103 3.40 1.95 2.29
C ALA A 103 3.51 2.56 3.71
N ILE A 104 4.06 1.83 4.69
CA ILE A 104 4.16 2.31 6.08
C ILE A 104 5.44 3.11 6.40
N LYS A 105 6.24 3.50 5.40
CA LYS A 105 7.46 4.29 5.65
C LYS A 105 7.22 5.59 6.43
N PRO A 106 6.13 6.35 6.22
CA PRO A 106 5.84 7.51 7.07
C PRO A 106 5.69 7.16 8.56
N ILE A 107 5.14 5.97 8.87
CA ILE A 107 5.08 5.47 10.24
C ILE A 107 6.47 5.07 10.74
N GLN A 108 7.28 4.41 9.89
CA GLN A 108 8.66 4.02 10.23
C GLN A 108 9.60 5.21 10.46
N ALA A 109 9.27 6.39 9.93
CA ALA A 109 10.03 7.62 10.13
C ALA A 109 9.69 8.35 11.44
N ILE A 110 8.65 7.96 12.18
CA ILE A 110 8.25 8.63 13.43
C ILE A 110 9.39 8.67 14.45
N PRO A 111 10.17 7.60 14.67
CA PRO A 111 11.32 7.65 15.61
C PRO A 111 12.35 8.74 15.27
N LEU A 112 12.55 9.06 14.00
CA LEU A 112 13.47 10.14 13.58
C LEU A 112 13.09 11.49 14.20
N VAL A 113 11.80 11.79 14.26
CA VAL A 113 11.29 13.05 14.83
C VAL A 113 11.05 12.91 16.34
N ALA A 114 10.41 11.82 16.77
CA ALA A 114 10.04 11.61 18.17
C ALA A 114 11.21 11.47 19.12
N SER A 115 12.37 10.99 18.65
CA SER A 115 13.61 10.92 19.46
C SER A 115 14.29 12.27 19.62
N GLY A 116 13.98 13.27 18.78
CA GLY A 116 14.70 14.53 18.69
C GLY A 116 15.91 14.49 17.73
N ALA A 117 16.13 13.39 16.99
CA ALA A 117 17.25 13.28 16.06
C ALA A 117 17.14 14.30 14.91
N ALA A 118 15.91 14.53 14.43
CA ALA A 118 15.67 15.53 13.38
C ALA A 118 16.09 16.94 13.82
N GLU A 119 15.79 17.33 15.05
CA GLU A 119 16.21 18.61 15.64
C GLU A 119 17.70 18.65 15.90
N LYS A 120 18.24 17.61 16.54
CA LYS A 120 19.66 17.54 16.93
C LYS A 120 20.59 17.71 15.74
N TYR A 121 20.23 17.14 14.61
CA TYR A 121 21.04 17.16 13.40
C TYR A 121 20.56 18.20 12.38
N ASP A 122 19.65 19.10 12.76
CA ASP A 122 19.09 20.15 11.89
C ASP A 122 18.62 19.60 10.54
N LEU A 123 17.81 18.54 10.59
CA LEU A 123 17.25 17.96 9.37
C LEU A 123 16.12 18.84 8.84
N SER A 124 16.21 19.19 7.55
CA SER A 124 15.17 19.91 6.84
C SER A 124 13.92 19.06 6.62
N ASP A 125 12.78 19.70 6.33
CA ASP A 125 11.55 19.01 6.02
C ASP A 125 11.67 18.14 4.74
N ALA A 126 12.51 18.54 3.77
CA ALA A 126 12.82 17.71 2.59
C ALA A 126 13.54 16.41 2.98
N GLU A 127 14.48 16.45 3.93
CA GLU A 127 15.18 15.28 4.43
C GLU A 127 14.27 14.36 5.25
N ILE A 128 13.36 14.94 6.05
CA ILE A 128 12.32 14.18 6.78
C ILE A 128 11.35 13.51 5.79
N ALA A 129 10.90 14.22 4.75
CA ALA A 129 10.05 13.67 3.70
C ALA A 129 10.76 12.53 2.94
N LEU A 130 12.05 12.65 2.66
CA LEU A 130 12.86 11.61 2.05
C LEU A 130 12.89 10.34 2.92
N ALA A 131 13.00 10.47 4.23
CA ALA A 131 12.96 9.33 5.16
C ALA A 131 11.61 8.59 5.13
N CYS A 132 10.54 9.25 4.71
CA CYS A 132 9.20 8.67 4.47
C CYS A 132 9.06 8.06 3.06
N GLY A 133 10.05 8.26 2.18
CA GLY A 133 9.95 8.02 0.74
C GLY A 133 10.31 6.61 0.28
N SER A 134 9.85 6.31 -0.93
CA SER A 134 10.36 5.25 -1.82
C SER A 134 10.78 5.92 -3.12
N HIS A 135 11.89 6.65 -3.05
CA HIS A 135 12.26 7.61 -4.07
C HIS A 135 12.80 6.98 -5.35
N GLY A 136 12.75 7.75 -6.44
CA GLY A 136 13.18 7.34 -7.77
C GLY A 136 14.69 7.26 -7.97
N GLY A 137 15.50 7.76 -7.04
CA GLY A 137 16.97 7.78 -7.16
C GLY A 137 17.50 8.96 -7.99
N SER A 138 16.73 10.05 -8.12
CA SER A 138 17.19 11.27 -8.81
C SER A 138 18.32 11.98 -8.05
N PRO A 139 19.08 12.88 -8.69
CA PRO A 139 20.11 13.67 -8.03
C PRO A 139 19.64 14.39 -6.77
N LEU A 140 18.37 14.88 -6.79
CA LEU A 140 17.74 15.50 -5.63
C LEU A 140 17.65 14.55 -4.43
N HIS A 141 17.23 13.31 -4.64
CA HIS A 141 17.10 12.30 -3.61
C HIS A 141 18.48 11.88 -3.06
N VAL A 142 19.43 11.64 -3.97
CA VAL A 142 20.80 11.26 -3.63
C VAL A 142 21.47 12.35 -2.80
N ALA A 143 21.34 13.62 -3.21
CA ALA A 143 21.90 14.76 -2.49
C ALA A 143 21.30 14.91 -1.08
N ALA A 144 19.98 14.73 -0.92
CA ALA A 144 19.32 14.80 0.37
C ALA A 144 19.75 13.65 1.31
N ALA A 145 19.86 12.42 0.80
CA ALA A 145 20.36 11.28 1.57
C ALA A 145 21.82 11.51 2.00
N GLN A 146 22.67 12.03 1.11
CA GLN A 146 24.06 12.36 1.42
C GLN A 146 24.16 13.49 2.46
N SER A 147 23.26 14.48 2.38
CA SER A 147 23.18 15.57 3.36
C SER A 147 22.87 15.06 4.77
N ILE A 148 21.87 14.16 4.91
CA ILE A 148 21.56 13.54 6.21
C ILE A 148 22.81 12.84 6.77
N LEU A 149 23.46 11.99 5.95
CA LEU A 149 24.65 11.25 6.39
C LEU A 149 25.78 12.20 6.86
N LYS A 150 26.03 13.28 6.11
CA LYS A 150 27.02 14.30 6.48
C LYS A 150 26.67 14.97 7.82
N LYS A 151 25.41 15.33 8.04
CA LYS A 151 24.95 15.99 9.28
C LYS A 151 25.12 15.11 10.52
N ILE A 152 24.95 13.79 10.36
CA ILE A 152 25.17 12.84 11.47
C ILE A 152 26.61 12.34 11.59
N GLY A 153 27.56 12.88 10.81
CA GLY A 153 28.95 12.44 10.83
C GLY A 153 29.21 11.05 10.27
N SER A 154 28.33 10.57 9.33
CA SER A 154 28.40 9.24 8.75
C SER A 154 28.64 9.29 7.23
N SER A 155 28.71 8.15 6.58
CA SER A 155 28.90 8.01 5.14
C SER A 155 27.99 6.95 4.53
N GLN A 156 27.92 6.91 3.20
CA GLN A 156 27.13 5.90 2.48
C GLN A 156 27.53 4.45 2.80
N ASN A 157 28.77 4.22 3.27
CA ASN A 157 29.24 2.87 3.64
C ASN A 157 28.55 2.31 4.88
N ALA A 158 27.88 3.16 5.69
CA ALA A 158 27.07 2.73 6.82
C ALA A 158 25.67 2.22 6.41
N LEU A 159 25.25 2.42 5.16
CA LEU A 159 23.95 2.01 4.68
C LEU A 159 23.93 0.51 4.35
N GLU A 160 22.99 -0.23 4.93
CA GLU A 160 22.81 -1.68 4.74
C GLU A 160 21.62 -2.03 3.81
N CYS A 161 21.06 -1.06 3.07
CA CYS A 161 19.87 -1.31 2.21
C CYS A 161 20.19 -1.98 0.86
N GLY A 162 21.48 -2.13 0.53
CA GLY A 162 21.91 -2.66 -0.77
C GLY A 162 21.88 -1.62 -1.89
N VAL A 163 22.41 -1.99 -3.05
CA VAL A 163 22.49 -1.16 -4.25
C VAL A 163 21.47 -1.64 -5.28
N HIS A 164 20.79 -0.72 -5.95
CA HIS A 164 20.04 -1.00 -7.17
C HIS A 164 20.01 0.24 -8.07
N TRP A 165 19.73 0.04 -9.34
CA TRP A 165 19.52 1.13 -10.28
C TRP A 165 18.36 2.02 -9.86
N PRO A 166 18.40 3.34 -10.15
CA PRO A 166 17.26 4.23 -9.91
C PRO A 166 15.94 3.63 -10.41
N LEU A 167 14.89 3.71 -9.60
CA LEU A 167 13.57 3.25 -10.02
C LEU A 167 12.93 4.16 -11.07
N ASP A 168 13.38 5.40 -11.14
CA ASP A 168 13.06 6.28 -12.24
C ASP A 168 13.85 5.87 -13.48
N SER A 169 13.13 5.52 -14.56
CA SER A 169 13.76 5.02 -15.78
C SER A 169 14.56 6.09 -16.55
N GLY A 170 14.21 7.37 -16.39
CA GLY A 170 14.96 8.49 -16.94
C GLY A 170 16.30 8.64 -16.24
N GLU A 171 16.29 8.64 -14.91
CA GLU A 171 17.49 8.74 -14.08
C GLU A 171 18.40 7.52 -14.26
N SER A 172 17.82 6.31 -14.36
CA SER A 172 18.57 5.08 -14.63
C SER A 172 19.31 5.16 -15.96
N ARG A 173 18.62 5.63 -17.02
CA ARG A 173 19.25 5.83 -18.33
C ARG A 173 20.29 6.94 -18.33
N ALA A 174 20.03 8.04 -17.62
CA ALA A 174 20.97 9.15 -17.51
C ALA A 174 22.27 8.73 -16.79
N LEU A 175 22.15 7.95 -15.71
CA LEU A 175 23.29 7.39 -15.00
C LEU A 175 24.13 6.48 -15.91
N ALA A 176 23.48 5.54 -16.58
CA ALA A 176 24.12 4.62 -17.51
C ALA A 176 24.78 5.35 -18.70
N ALA A 177 24.15 6.39 -19.24
CA ALA A 177 24.70 7.17 -20.35
C ALA A 177 26.00 7.93 -19.98
N ARG A 178 26.18 8.25 -18.69
CA ARG A 178 27.42 8.81 -18.17
C ARG A 178 28.50 7.77 -17.85
N GLY A 179 28.20 6.48 -18.06
CA GLY A 179 29.10 5.38 -17.67
C GLY A 179 29.25 5.20 -16.16
N GLU A 180 28.29 5.69 -15.39
CA GLU A 180 28.31 5.63 -13.93
C GLU A 180 27.49 4.43 -13.43
N GLU A 181 27.96 3.79 -12.35
CA GLU A 181 27.25 2.72 -11.66
C GLU A 181 26.43 3.28 -10.49
N PRO A 182 25.28 2.67 -10.15
CA PRO A 182 24.50 3.10 -9.01
C PRO A 182 25.27 2.82 -7.71
N THR A 183 25.06 3.70 -6.73
CA THR A 183 25.52 3.52 -5.36
C THR A 183 24.37 3.16 -4.44
N VAL A 184 24.65 2.84 -3.18
CA VAL A 184 23.64 2.57 -2.17
C VAL A 184 22.70 3.77 -1.94
N LEU A 185 23.13 5.01 -2.27
CA LEU A 185 22.30 6.20 -2.20
C LEU A 185 21.15 6.21 -3.22
N HIS A 186 21.31 5.48 -4.34
CA HIS A 186 20.26 5.34 -5.35
C HIS A 186 19.17 4.34 -4.95
N ASN A 187 19.43 3.51 -3.89
CA ASN A 187 18.38 2.63 -3.36
C ASN A 187 17.19 3.45 -2.88
N ASN A 188 15.99 3.07 -3.30
CA ASN A 188 14.74 3.77 -2.98
C ASN A 188 14.40 3.85 -1.49
N CYS A 189 15.14 3.15 -0.66
CA CYS A 189 15.01 3.17 0.80
C CYS A 189 16.15 3.94 1.49
N SER A 190 17.15 4.47 0.76
CA SER A 190 18.34 5.10 1.36
C SER A 190 17.97 6.23 2.33
N GLY A 191 16.99 7.08 1.99
CA GLY A 191 16.50 8.13 2.88
C GLY A 191 15.95 7.61 4.21
N LYS A 192 15.14 6.56 4.17
CA LYS A 192 14.64 5.87 5.37
C LYS A 192 15.80 5.33 6.23
N HIS A 193 16.79 4.69 5.59
CA HIS A 193 17.95 4.16 6.28
C HIS A 193 18.82 5.26 6.88
N CYS A 194 18.97 6.40 6.20
CA CYS A 194 19.61 7.60 6.79
C CYS A 194 18.88 8.06 8.06
N GLY A 195 17.53 8.01 8.05
CA GLY A 195 16.74 8.32 9.25
C GLY A 195 17.01 7.35 10.41
N PHE A 196 17.16 6.05 10.15
CA PHE A 196 17.53 5.07 11.18
C PHE A 196 18.93 5.30 11.74
N LEU A 197 19.90 5.62 10.86
CA LEU A 197 21.24 5.97 11.27
C LEU A 197 21.25 7.24 12.13
N ALA A 198 20.42 8.24 11.83
CA ALA A 198 20.29 9.45 12.63
C ALA A 198 19.77 9.16 14.05
N VAL A 199 18.77 8.27 14.19
CA VAL A 199 18.29 7.81 15.50
C VAL A 199 19.37 7.09 16.28
N GLY A 200 20.13 6.20 15.64
CA GLY A 200 21.23 5.47 16.26
C GLY A 200 22.37 6.38 16.69
N ALA A 201 22.77 7.32 15.83
CA ALA A 201 23.80 8.30 16.15
C ALA A 201 23.43 9.21 17.32
N LEU A 202 22.14 9.62 17.42
CA LEU A 202 21.67 10.39 18.59
C LEU A 202 21.85 9.62 19.90
N ARG A 203 21.76 8.29 19.86
CA ARG A 203 21.79 7.41 21.04
C ARG A 203 23.12 6.75 21.25
N ASP A 204 24.15 7.14 20.48
CA ASP A 204 25.51 6.57 20.52
C ASP A 204 25.50 5.02 20.41
N LEU A 205 24.68 4.48 19.50
CA LEU A 205 24.57 3.04 19.27
C LEU A 205 25.59 2.58 18.22
N ASP A 206 26.08 1.35 18.39
CA ASP A 206 26.76 0.66 17.29
C ASP A 206 25.76 0.38 16.17
N MET A 207 26.01 0.94 15.00
CA MET A 207 25.11 0.83 13.85
C MET A 207 25.38 -0.39 12.97
N ALA A 208 26.40 -1.20 13.26
CA ALA A 208 26.62 -2.44 12.52
C ALA A 208 25.43 -3.41 12.72
N GLY A 209 24.79 -3.82 11.61
CA GLY A 209 23.61 -4.68 11.65
C GLY A 209 22.36 -3.99 12.18
N TYR A 210 22.22 -2.68 12.02
CA TYR A 210 21.01 -1.93 12.45
C TYR A 210 19.74 -2.42 11.75
N THR A 211 19.85 -3.17 10.68
CA THR A 211 18.72 -3.80 9.98
C THR A 211 18.19 -5.05 10.66
N LYS A 212 18.89 -5.60 11.67
CA LYS A 212 18.41 -6.78 12.40
C LYS A 212 17.22 -6.43 13.31
N VAL A 213 16.24 -7.32 13.38
CA VAL A 213 15.02 -7.12 14.21
C VAL A 213 15.34 -6.87 15.69
N SER A 214 16.42 -7.45 16.22
CA SER A 214 16.86 -7.30 17.59
C SER A 214 17.60 -5.98 17.87
N HIS A 215 17.97 -5.21 16.84
CA HIS A 215 18.68 -3.94 17.02
C HIS A 215 17.77 -2.90 17.69
N PRO A 216 18.28 -2.08 18.63
CA PRO A 216 17.47 -1.10 19.36
C PRO A 216 16.64 -0.18 18.46
N VAL A 217 17.23 0.33 17.36
CA VAL A 217 16.51 1.17 16.39
C VAL A 217 15.32 0.42 15.75
N MET A 218 15.50 -0.85 15.36
CA MET A 218 14.41 -1.63 14.75
C MET A 218 13.33 -2.00 15.77
N ARG A 219 13.68 -2.22 17.03
CA ARG A 219 12.71 -2.40 18.11
C ARG A 219 11.85 -1.15 18.31
N GLU A 220 12.43 0.04 18.27
CA GLU A 220 11.69 1.29 18.36
C GLU A 220 10.76 1.49 17.15
N VAL A 221 11.26 1.24 15.93
CA VAL A 221 10.46 1.27 14.72
C VAL A 221 9.29 0.28 14.80
N THR A 222 9.53 -0.95 15.24
CA THR A 222 8.49 -1.98 15.42
C THR A 222 7.45 -1.56 16.45
N SER A 223 7.89 -0.96 17.57
CA SER A 223 6.99 -0.46 18.62
C SER A 223 6.05 0.64 18.10
N VAL A 224 6.57 1.55 17.27
CA VAL A 224 5.75 2.62 16.67
C VAL A 224 4.77 2.04 15.64
N ILE A 225 5.18 1.08 14.84
CA ILE A 225 4.26 0.38 13.92
C ILE A 225 3.15 -0.30 14.72
N SER A 226 3.49 -1.05 15.78
CA SER A 226 2.50 -1.69 16.66
C SER A 226 1.52 -0.69 17.24
N LEU A 227 2.02 0.44 17.74
CA LEU A 227 1.19 1.48 18.35
C LEU A 227 0.20 2.09 17.35
N LEU A 228 0.66 2.45 16.16
CA LEU A 228 -0.21 3.10 15.18
C LEU A 228 -1.21 2.12 14.57
N THR A 229 -0.80 0.88 14.29
CA THR A 229 -1.67 -0.13 13.69
C THR A 229 -2.57 -0.83 14.70
N GLY A 230 -2.23 -0.79 15.99
CA GLY A 230 -2.93 -1.54 17.05
C GLY A 230 -2.62 -3.03 17.05
N VAL A 231 -1.62 -3.49 16.29
CA VAL A 231 -1.24 -4.90 16.19
C VAL A 231 0.01 -5.17 17.01
N GLU A 232 -0.04 -6.16 17.88
CA GLU A 232 1.16 -6.63 18.60
C GLU A 232 2.11 -7.32 17.62
N LEU A 233 3.30 -6.75 17.42
CA LEU A 233 4.34 -7.28 16.55
C LEU A 233 5.48 -7.87 17.36
N ARG A 234 5.80 -9.14 17.12
CA ARG A 234 6.85 -9.87 17.81
C ARG A 234 8.03 -10.15 16.89
N GLU A 235 9.25 -10.14 17.41
CA GLU A 235 10.46 -10.43 16.65
C GLU A 235 10.37 -11.76 15.88
N SER A 236 9.73 -12.78 16.46
CA SER A 236 9.54 -14.08 15.83
C SER A 236 8.63 -14.08 14.58
N GLN A 237 7.88 -13.01 14.37
CA GLN A 237 6.98 -12.82 13.21
C GLN A 237 7.63 -11.97 12.11
N ALA A 238 8.84 -11.48 12.36
CA ALA A 238 9.53 -10.63 11.38
C ALA A 238 9.97 -11.43 10.16
N CYS A 239 9.63 -10.91 8.98
CA CYS A 239 10.22 -11.28 7.71
C CYS A 239 11.25 -10.21 7.31
N ILE A 240 12.01 -10.44 6.25
CA ILE A 240 13.02 -9.51 5.76
C ILE A 240 12.48 -8.81 4.51
N ASP A 241 12.48 -7.47 4.51
CA ASP A 241 12.13 -6.66 3.34
C ASP A 241 13.30 -6.61 2.34
N GLY A 242 13.03 -6.19 1.09
CA GLY A 242 14.04 -6.05 0.04
C GLY A 242 15.21 -5.11 0.37
N CYS A 243 15.02 -4.21 1.35
CA CYS A 243 16.08 -3.33 1.88
C CYS A 243 16.69 -3.83 3.20
N ALA A 244 16.55 -5.10 3.51
CA ALA A 244 17.10 -5.82 4.65
C ALA A 244 16.48 -5.54 6.02
N ILE A 245 15.55 -4.58 6.18
CA ILE A 245 14.89 -4.33 7.48
C ILE A 245 13.79 -5.35 7.78
N PRO A 246 13.37 -5.48 9.06
CA PRO A 246 12.18 -6.27 9.39
C PRO A 246 10.92 -5.73 8.73
N THR A 247 10.08 -6.65 8.28
CA THR A 247 8.72 -6.36 7.80
C THR A 247 7.75 -7.38 8.41
N PHE A 248 6.52 -6.96 8.61
CA PHE A 248 5.51 -7.75 9.30
C PHE A 248 4.23 -7.86 8.47
N SER A 249 3.55 -8.98 8.60
CA SER A 249 2.22 -9.17 8.04
C SER A 249 1.19 -8.58 9.00
N ILE A 250 0.39 -7.62 8.52
CA ILE A 250 -0.54 -6.79 9.32
C ILE A 250 -1.91 -6.82 8.64
N PRO A 251 -3.05 -6.96 9.37
CA PRO A 251 -4.39 -6.82 8.79
C PRO A 251 -4.53 -5.53 7.98
N LEU A 252 -5.19 -5.60 6.84
CA LEU A 252 -5.33 -4.42 5.96
C LEU A 252 -6.05 -3.27 6.67
N VAL A 253 -7.08 -3.59 7.48
CA VAL A 253 -7.81 -2.60 8.30
C VAL A 253 -6.89 -1.92 9.31
N SER A 254 -5.94 -2.64 9.90
CA SER A 254 -4.96 -2.08 10.83
C SER A 254 -3.96 -1.14 10.14
N VAL A 255 -3.61 -1.40 8.88
CA VAL A 255 -2.82 -0.46 8.07
C VAL A 255 -3.59 0.85 7.85
N ALA A 256 -4.87 0.77 7.48
CA ALA A 256 -5.74 1.94 7.34
C ALA A 256 -5.87 2.70 8.67
N THR A 257 -6.11 2.00 9.78
CA THR A 257 -6.17 2.60 11.13
C THR A 257 -4.88 3.36 11.47
N GLY A 258 -3.72 2.77 11.16
CA GLY A 258 -2.42 3.42 11.34
C GLY A 258 -2.30 4.72 10.54
N PHE A 259 -2.82 4.76 9.32
CA PHE A 259 -2.87 5.97 8.50
C PHE A 259 -3.88 7.01 9.01
N ALA A 260 -5.03 6.60 9.55
CA ALA A 260 -5.96 7.51 10.21
C ALA A 260 -5.31 8.21 11.42
N ARG A 261 -4.57 7.47 12.25
CA ARG A 261 -3.81 8.00 13.39
C ARG A 261 -2.66 8.89 12.94
N LEU A 262 -1.89 8.47 11.94
CA LEU A 262 -0.84 9.28 11.32
C LEU A 262 -1.41 10.58 10.74
N GLY A 263 -2.58 10.51 10.10
CA GLY A 263 -3.28 11.66 9.52
C GLY A 263 -3.75 12.69 10.55
N THR A 264 -4.17 12.26 11.73
CA THR A 264 -4.84 13.13 12.72
C THR A 264 -4.06 13.33 14.01
N GLY A 265 -3.18 12.41 14.39
CA GLY A 265 -2.59 12.33 15.72
C GLY A 265 -3.56 11.83 16.81
N LYS A 266 -4.84 11.56 16.49
CA LYS A 266 -5.82 11.11 17.49
C LYS A 266 -5.43 9.75 18.07
N GLY A 267 -5.57 9.61 19.38
CA GLY A 267 -5.20 8.39 20.11
C GLY A 267 -3.69 8.25 20.40
N LEU A 268 -2.88 9.26 20.07
CA LEU A 268 -1.44 9.30 20.35
C LEU A 268 -1.12 10.23 21.53
N SER A 269 0.04 10.02 22.17
CA SER A 269 0.57 10.95 23.18
C SER A 269 0.92 12.31 22.56
N SER A 270 0.95 13.38 23.37
CA SER A 270 1.24 14.74 22.90
C SER A 270 2.57 14.83 22.12
N SER A 271 3.61 14.12 22.56
CA SER A 271 4.91 14.09 21.87
C SER A 271 4.81 13.43 20.48
N LEU A 272 4.03 12.36 20.35
CA LEU A 272 3.81 11.71 19.06
C LEU A 272 2.88 12.53 18.15
N VAL A 273 1.90 13.25 18.69
CA VAL A 273 1.07 14.19 17.91
C VAL A 273 1.94 15.23 17.22
N SER A 274 2.91 15.83 17.91
CA SER A 274 3.87 16.78 17.33
C SER A 274 4.69 16.13 16.22
N SER A 275 5.18 14.91 16.46
CA SER A 275 6.01 14.17 15.51
C SER A 275 5.26 13.81 14.23
N VAL A 276 4.03 13.26 14.32
CA VAL A 276 3.23 12.94 13.13
C VAL A 276 2.79 14.21 12.40
N SER A 277 2.54 15.31 13.10
CA SER A 277 2.22 16.59 12.49
C SER A 277 3.40 17.11 11.66
N ARG A 278 4.63 17.05 12.20
CA ARG A 278 5.84 17.46 11.46
C ARG A 278 6.12 16.58 10.24
N ILE A 279 5.94 15.25 10.37
CA ILE A 279 6.07 14.33 9.24
C ILE A 279 5.08 14.67 8.13
N ARG A 280 3.80 14.91 8.45
CA ARG A 280 2.80 15.30 7.46
C ARG A 280 3.16 16.61 6.78
N SER A 281 3.54 17.63 7.57
CA SER A 281 3.97 18.92 7.04
C SER A 281 5.15 18.75 6.08
N ALA A 282 6.15 17.98 6.47
CA ALA A 282 7.33 17.69 5.64
C ALA A 282 6.94 17.02 4.31
N ILE A 283 6.06 16.02 4.34
CA ILE A 283 5.57 15.32 3.15
C ILE A 283 4.80 16.26 2.23
N VAL A 284 3.88 17.06 2.77
CA VAL A 284 3.02 17.97 1.98
C VAL A 284 3.84 19.10 1.35
N GLN A 285 4.85 19.60 2.04
CA GLN A 285 5.72 20.67 1.53
C GLN A 285 6.79 20.15 0.56
N ASN A 286 7.13 18.87 0.61
CA ASN A 286 8.19 18.25 -0.21
C ASN A 286 7.72 16.93 -0.85
N PRO A 287 6.59 16.93 -1.59
CA PRO A 287 5.99 15.68 -2.07
C PRO A 287 6.89 14.92 -3.06
N ALA A 288 7.75 15.61 -3.82
CA ALA A 288 8.70 14.98 -4.73
C ALA A 288 9.69 14.06 -4.00
N MET A 289 10.01 14.34 -2.72
CA MET A 289 10.88 13.49 -1.90
C MET A 289 10.25 12.14 -1.57
N LEU A 290 8.93 12.03 -1.67
CA LEU A 290 8.20 10.80 -1.31
C LEU A 290 8.43 9.68 -2.33
N SER A 291 8.44 9.99 -3.63
CA SER A 291 8.63 8.99 -4.69
C SER A 291 9.30 9.51 -5.95
N GLY A 292 9.31 10.81 -6.20
CA GLY A 292 9.86 11.48 -7.38
C GLY A 292 8.77 12.20 -8.17
N GLU A 293 9.18 13.07 -9.08
CA GLU A 293 8.30 13.86 -9.93
C GLU A 293 7.39 12.97 -10.79
N GLY A 294 6.15 13.40 -11.01
CA GLY A 294 5.18 12.72 -11.89
C GLY A 294 4.60 11.42 -11.36
N ARG A 295 5.09 10.89 -10.24
CA ARG A 295 4.54 9.67 -9.63
C ARG A 295 3.25 9.96 -8.86
N ALA A 296 2.37 8.96 -8.77
CA ALA A 296 1.05 9.12 -8.15
C ALA A 296 1.12 9.61 -6.69
N ASP A 297 2.02 9.05 -5.87
CA ASP A 297 2.22 9.48 -4.48
C ASP A 297 2.52 10.99 -4.41
N THR A 298 3.42 11.46 -5.27
CA THR A 298 3.82 12.88 -5.37
C THR A 298 2.65 13.74 -5.84
N ARG A 299 2.09 13.40 -7.02
CA ARG A 299 1.07 14.23 -7.67
C ARG A 299 -0.22 14.35 -6.87
N ILE A 300 -0.71 13.24 -6.30
CA ILE A 300 -1.93 13.27 -5.48
C ILE A 300 -1.69 14.11 -4.21
N THR A 301 -0.55 13.95 -3.53
CA THR A 301 -0.23 14.72 -2.33
C THR A 301 -0.04 16.21 -2.63
N GLU A 302 0.64 16.55 -3.73
CA GLU A 302 0.91 17.91 -4.18
C GLU A 302 -0.38 18.65 -4.54
N GLU A 303 -1.17 18.10 -5.46
CA GLU A 303 -2.36 18.75 -5.99
C GLU A 303 -3.51 18.81 -4.98
N SER A 304 -3.57 17.87 -4.03
CA SER A 304 -4.53 17.92 -2.93
C SER A 304 -4.12 18.88 -1.80
N GLN A 305 -2.92 19.50 -1.88
CA GLN A 305 -2.43 20.47 -0.90
C GLN A 305 -2.52 19.99 0.56
N GLY A 306 -2.37 18.67 0.78
CA GLY A 306 -2.43 18.05 2.10
C GLY A 306 -3.83 17.65 2.57
N GLU A 307 -4.90 17.85 1.77
CA GLU A 307 -6.21 17.25 2.05
C GLU A 307 -6.09 15.72 2.10
N VAL A 308 -5.22 15.17 1.25
CA VAL A 308 -4.89 13.75 1.19
C VAL A 308 -3.38 13.59 1.10
N PHE A 309 -2.82 12.60 1.78
CA PHE A 309 -1.52 12.10 1.40
C PHE A 309 -1.56 10.59 1.19
N VAL A 310 -0.85 10.11 0.19
CA VAL A 310 -0.81 8.71 -0.19
C VAL A 310 0.61 8.17 -0.14
N LYS A 311 0.73 6.88 0.12
CA LYS A 311 1.99 6.17 0.03
C LYS A 311 1.81 4.80 -0.60
N SER A 312 2.52 4.56 -1.69
CA SER A 312 2.59 3.25 -2.32
C SER A 312 3.54 2.31 -1.58
N GLY A 313 3.15 1.05 -1.54
CA GLY A 313 3.99 -0.08 -1.16
C GLY A 313 4.34 -0.95 -2.37
N ALA A 314 5.08 -2.03 -2.14
CA ALA A 314 5.28 -3.07 -3.12
C ALA A 314 4.05 -4.00 -3.20
N GLU A 315 3.99 -4.83 -4.25
CA GLU A 315 3.00 -5.92 -4.39
C GLU A 315 1.54 -5.43 -4.32
N GLY A 316 1.24 -4.30 -5.00
CA GLY A 316 -0.11 -3.79 -5.11
C GLY A 316 -0.71 -3.25 -3.80
N VAL A 317 0.12 -2.82 -2.86
CA VAL A 317 -0.34 -2.18 -1.62
C VAL A 317 -0.23 -0.67 -1.75
N MET A 318 -1.29 0.04 -1.34
CA MET A 318 -1.27 1.49 -1.12
C MET A 318 -2.02 1.84 0.16
N ALA A 319 -1.58 2.90 0.81
CA ALA A 319 -2.27 3.47 1.96
C ALA A 319 -2.40 4.99 1.81
N ALA A 320 -3.43 5.56 2.39
CA ALA A 320 -3.69 6.99 2.35
C ALA A 320 -4.30 7.49 3.67
N ALA A 321 -4.20 8.79 3.92
CA ALA A 321 -4.93 9.45 4.97
C ALA A 321 -5.70 10.65 4.42
N ILE A 322 -6.91 10.87 4.97
CA ILE A 322 -7.74 12.06 4.77
C ILE A 322 -7.91 12.71 6.14
N PRO A 323 -6.98 13.59 6.56
CA PRO A 323 -6.93 14.10 7.93
C PRO A 323 -8.21 14.82 8.38
N ALA A 324 -8.85 15.58 7.48
CA ALA A 324 -10.07 16.32 7.79
C ALA A 324 -11.24 15.41 8.19
N LEU A 325 -11.31 14.20 7.63
CA LEU A 325 -12.33 13.21 7.97
C LEU A 325 -11.90 12.26 9.10
N GLY A 326 -10.63 12.25 9.45
CA GLY A 326 -10.07 11.29 10.39
C GLY A 326 -10.01 9.87 9.83
N TYR A 327 -9.95 9.73 8.52
CA TYR A 327 -9.94 8.45 7.82
C TYR A 327 -8.54 8.06 7.35
N GLY A 328 -8.27 6.76 7.49
CA GLY A 328 -7.19 6.09 6.79
C GLY A 328 -7.76 5.10 5.79
N LEU A 329 -7.09 4.93 4.68
CA LEU A 329 -7.48 4.07 3.58
C LEU A 329 -6.34 3.09 3.28
N ALA A 330 -6.70 1.87 2.93
CA ALA A 330 -5.73 0.90 2.46
C ALA A 330 -6.30 0.04 1.32
N VAL A 331 -5.44 -0.30 0.37
CA VAL A 331 -5.74 -1.13 -0.79
C VAL A 331 -4.70 -2.23 -0.88
N LYS A 332 -5.15 -3.46 -1.19
CA LYS A 332 -4.31 -4.58 -1.59
C LYS A 332 -4.86 -5.19 -2.86
N ILE A 333 -4.05 -5.22 -3.91
CA ILE A 333 -4.34 -5.94 -5.16
C ILE A 333 -3.63 -7.29 -5.10
N ASP A 334 -4.35 -8.37 -5.35
CA ASP A 334 -3.86 -9.73 -5.08
C ASP A 334 -2.70 -10.15 -5.98
N ASP A 335 -2.74 -9.77 -7.26
CA ASP A 335 -1.66 -10.04 -8.23
C ASP A 335 -0.47 -9.08 -8.12
N GLY A 336 -0.52 -8.12 -7.19
CA GLY A 336 0.57 -7.18 -6.97
C GLY A 336 0.66 -6.03 -7.97
N ALA A 337 -0.29 -5.89 -8.90
CA ALA A 337 -0.24 -4.88 -9.96
C ALA A 337 -0.35 -3.45 -9.42
N GLN A 338 0.74 -2.68 -9.51
CA GLN A 338 0.80 -1.31 -9.03
C GLN A 338 -0.16 -0.38 -9.77
N ARG A 339 -0.36 -0.59 -11.10
CA ARG A 339 -1.33 0.21 -11.87
C ARG A 339 -2.74 0.09 -11.29
N ALA A 340 -3.12 -1.11 -10.87
CA ALA A 340 -4.44 -1.36 -10.28
C ALA A 340 -4.55 -0.76 -8.88
N ALA A 341 -3.52 -0.91 -8.04
CA ALA A 341 -3.49 -0.30 -6.70
C ALA A 341 -3.63 1.23 -6.78
N THR A 342 -2.95 1.87 -7.72
CA THR A 342 -3.02 3.33 -7.93
C THR A 342 -4.43 3.75 -8.37
N ALA A 343 -5.00 3.08 -9.37
CA ALA A 343 -6.32 3.45 -9.89
C ALA A 343 -7.44 3.20 -8.87
N VAL A 344 -7.38 2.08 -8.17
CA VAL A 344 -8.35 1.74 -7.10
C VAL A 344 -8.23 2.70 -5.92
N MET A 345 -7.01 3.05 -5.48
CA MET A 345 -6.81 4.01 -4.38
C MET A 345 -7.31 5.41 -4.78
N ALA A 346 -6.99 5.88 -5.98
CA ALA A 346 -7.45 7.17 -6.46
C ALA A 346 -8.98 7.24 -6.55
N ASN A 347 -9.63 6.17 -7.04
CA ASN A 347 -11.09 6.05 -7.08
C ASN A 347 -11.70 6.02 -5.68
N LEU A 348 -11.12 5.27 -4.75
CA LEU A 348 -11.60 5.19 -3.36
C LEU A 348 -11.55 6.56 -2.68
N ILE A 349 -10.42 7.27 -2.80
CA ILE A 349 -10.28 8.63 -2.25
C ILE A 349 -11.31 9.56 -2.88
N LEU A 350 -11.45 9.54 -4.20
CA LEU A 350 -12.39 10.40 -4.93
C LEU A 350 -13.82 10.21 -4.44
N GLN A 351 -14.29 8.98 -4.30
CA GLN A 351 -15.64 8.67 -3.83
C GLN A 351 -15.84 9.09 -2.37
N VAL A 352 -14.86 8.86 -1.49
CA VAL A 352 -14.91 9.32 -0.09
C VAL A 352 -15.00 10.84 -0.01
N LEU A 353 -14.18 11.59 -0.76
CA LEU A 353 -14.18 13.04 -0.76
C LEU A 353 -15.49 13.62 -1.33
N GLN A 354 -16.02 13.03 -2.40
CA GLN A 354 -17.31 13.44 -3.00
C GLN A 354 -18.47 13.23 -2.05
N LYS A 355 -18.54 12.09 -1.36
CA LYS A 355 -19.58 11.82 -0.35
C LYS A 355 -19.60 12.85 0.76
N HIS A 356 -18.45 13.31 1.20
CA HIS A 356 -18.32 14.25 2.31
C HIS A 356 -18.24 15.73 1.87
N THR A 357 -18.26 16.01 0.56
CA THR A 357 -18.21 17.36 -0.04
C THR A 357 -17.01 18.18 0.47
N VAL A 358 -15.83 17.54 0.59
CA VAL A 358 -14.61 18.16 1.16
C VAL A 358 -13.46 18.29 0.16
N ALA A 359 -13.68 18.01 -1.14
CA ALA A 359 -12.62 18.02 -2.13
C ALA A 359 -12.44 19.38 -2.80
N THR A 360 -11.18 19.80 -2.98
CA THR A 360 -10.85 20.88 -3.92
C THR A 360 -10.97 20.42 -5.38
N THR A 361 -11.18 21.35 -6.30
CA THR A 361 -11.26 21.04 -7.75
C THR A 361 -9.99 20.33 -8.24
N LYS A 362 -8.81 20.79 -7.80
CA LYS A 362 -7.51 20.18 -8.17
C LYS A 362 -7.36 18.76 -7.64
N ALA A 363 -7.77 18.51 -6.41
CA ALA A 363 -7.76 17.15 -5.85
C ALA A 363 -8.65 16.21 -6.67
N VAL A 364 -9.85 16.66 -7.06
CA VAL A 364 -10.76 15.89 -7.91
C VAL A 364 -10.12 15.58 -9.26
N GLU A 365 -9.56 16.58 -9.95
CA GLU A 365 -8.95 16.41 -11.27
C GLU A 365 -7.78 15.41 -11.26
N VAL A 366 -6.85 15.51 -10.30
CA VAL A 366 -5.73 14.59 -10.21
C VAL A 366 -6.18 13.16 -9.87
N LEU A 367 -7.13 13.01 -8.96
CA LEU A 367 -7.68 11.69 -8.61
C LEU A 367 -8.40 11.05 -9.79
N GLN A 368 -9.20 11.81 -10.55
CA GLN A 368 -9.84 11.33 -11.78
C GLN A 368 -8.81 10.86 -12.82
N SER A 369 -7.70 11.60 -12.99
CA SER A 369 -6.66 11.26 -13.96
C SER A 369 -5.94 9.94 -13.65
N TYR A 370 -5.88 9.55 -12.36
CA TYR A 370 -5.30 8.27 -11.93
C TYR A 370 -6.34 7.15 -11.79
N SER A 371 -7.62 7.47 -11.54
CA SER A 371 -8.65 6.46 -11.36
C SER A 371 -9.12 5.88 -12.70
N HIS A 372 -9.46 6.74 -13.66
CA HIS A 372 -9.98 6.33 -14.97
C HIS A 372 -9.12 6.93 -16.06
N PHE A 373 -8.48 6.10 -16.86
CA PHE A 373 -7.64 6.58 -17.93
C PHE A 373 -7.69 5.72 -19.17
N LEU A 374 -7.45 6.37 -20.34
CA LEU A 374 -7.39 5.69 -21.62
C LEU A 374 -6.02 5.05 -21.83
N LEU A 375 -6.03 3.82 -22.27
CA LEU A 375 -4.84 3.15 -22.78
C LEU A 375 -4.60 3.60 -24.22
N LYS A 376 -3.36 3.99 -24.51
CA LYS A 376 -2.95 4.44 -25.84
C LYS A 376 -1.90 3.49 -26.41
N ASN A 377 -1.96 3.26 -27.72
CA ASN A 377 -0.88 2.57 -28.42
C ASN A 377 0.33 3.51 -28.58
N TRP A 378 1.40 3.01 -29.20
CA TRP A 378 2.63 3.76 -29.39
C TRP A 378 2.48 4.99 -30.33
N ASN A 379 1.41 5.06 -31.14
CA ASN A 379 1.06 6.21 -31.97
C ASN A 379 0.15 7.20 -31.24
N GLY A 380 -0.16 6.98 -29.94
CA GLY A 380 -1.02 7.86 -29.16
C GLY A 380 -2.53 7.63 -29.36
N THR A 381 -2.94 6.66 -30.17
CA THR A 381 -4.36 6.34 -30.42
C THR A 381 -4.96 5.64 -29.20
N PRO A 382 -6.12 6.06 -28.66
CA PRO A 382 -6.83 5.35 -27.63
C PRO A 382 -7.23 3.94 -28.12
N VAL A 383 -6.91 2.91 -27.33
CA VAL A 383 -7.17 1.51 -27.67
C VAL A 383 -7.94 0.76 -26.59
N GLY A 384 -8.15 1.37 -25.44
CA GLY A 384 -8.85 0.78 -24.31
C GLY A 384 -8.89 1.72 -23.13
N SER A 385 -9.29 1.19 -21.99
CA SER A 385 -9.44 1.95 -20.74
C SER A 385 -9.06 1.12 -19.52
N VAL A 386 -8.77 1.82 -18.43
CA VAL A 386 -8.65 1.28 -17.08
C VAL A 386 -9.81 1.83 -16.26
N GLU A 387 -10.62 0.96 -15.66
CA GLU A 387 -11.88 1.29 -15.02
C GLU A 387 -12.00 0.60 -13.66
N PRO A 388 -11.81 1.32 -12.54
CA PRO A 388 -12.15 0.79 -11.23
C PRO A 388 -13.65 0.56 -11.09
N VAL A 389 -14.04 -0.41 -10.28
CA VAL A 389 -15.44 -0.61 -9.94
C VAL A 389 -15.94 0.49 -8.99
N LEU A 390 -17.25 0.80 -9.05
CA LEU A 390 -17.87 1.71 -8.10
C LEU A 390 -18.07 1.01 -6.76
N PHE A 391 -17.77 1.70 -5.67
CA PHE A 391 -18.02 1.23 -4.31
C PHE A 391 -19.42 1.69 -3.89
N THR A 392 -20.41 0.83 -4.09
CA THR A 392 -21.83 1.16 -3.88
C THR A 392 -22.25 1.27 -2.42
N GLU A 393 -21.37 0.91 -1.48
CA GLU A 393 -21.62 0.92 -0.04
C GLU A 393 -21.07 2.17 0.68
N LEU A 394 -20.54 3.12 -0.06
CA LEU A 394 -20.12 4.43 0.48
C LEU A 394 -21.31 5.30 0.91
#